data_c0b8b4bba616a392823a646cf85226a9
#
_entry.id   c0b8b4bba616a392823a646cf85226a9
#
_cell.length_a   1.000
_cell.length_b   1.000
_cell.length_c   1.000
_cell.angle_alpha   90.00
_cell.angle_beta   90.00
_cell.angle_gamma   90.00
#
_symmetry.space_group_name_H-M   'P 1'
#
loop_
_entity.id
_entity.type
_entity.pdbx_description
1 polymer ?
#
loop_
_entity_poly.entity_id
_entity_poly.type
_entity_poly.pdbx_seq_one_letter_code
_entity_poly.pdbx_strand_id
1 'polypeptide(L)'
;MASGQGSNFEALVQESRCDLQAEICCLVVNNPGCGAQQKAERHGIASVVLNHREYASREDLDRALIETFRSQGVEVVVMAGWMRIVTPLLIDAFQNRLINIHPSILPSFRGMDAVGQALRAGV
;
A
#
# COMPACT_ATOMS: atom_id res chain seq x y z
N MET A 1 1.36 -1.68 2.27
CA MET A 1 -0.11 -1.61 2.42
C MET A 1 -0.79 -1.91 1.10
N ALA A 2 -1.96 -2.56 1.11
CA ALA A 2 -2.67 -3.02 -0.08
C ALA A 2 -4.20 -3.00 0.11
N SER A 3 -4.96 -2.89 -0.99
CA SER A 3 -6.44 -2.85 -0.98
C SER A 3 -7.09 -4.04 -1.67
N GLY A 4 -6.37 -4.80 -2.49
CA GLY A 4 -6.94 -5.79 -3.40
C GLY A 4 -6.23 -7.14 -3.39
N GLN A 5 -5.93 -7.66 -4.57
CA GLN A 5 -5.40 -9.01 -4.77
C GLN A 5 -3.99 -9.24 -4.22
N GLY A 6 -3.19 -8.19 -4.07
CA GLY A 6 -1.86 -8.27 -3.47
C GLY A 6 -0.78 -8.90 -4.34
N SER A 7 -0.86 -8.80 -5.66
CA SER A 7 0.20 -9.31 -6.55
C SER A 7 1.54 -8.59 -6.34
N ASN A 8 1.51 -7.26 -6.23
CA ASN A 8 2.72 -6.48 -5.93
C ASN A 8 3.26 -6.77 -4.53
N PHE A 9 2.37 -6.97 -3.55
CA PHE A 9 2.77 -7.39 -2.20
C PHE A 9 3.47 -8.75 -2.24
N GLU A 10 2.91 -9.74 -2.93
CA GLU A 10 3.50 -11.08 -3.05
C GLU A 10 4.87 -11.05 -3.74
N ALA A 11 5.03 -10.23 -4.78
CA ALA A 11 6.32 -10.02 -5.43
C ALA A 11 7.36 -9.44 -4.45
N LEU A 12 6.99 -8.45 -3.64
CA LEU A 12 7.87 -7.90 -2.61
C LEU A 12 8.27 -8.95 -1.57
N VAL A 13 7.34 -9.83 -1.16
CA VAL A 13 7.64 -10.92 -0.23
C VAL A 13 8.65 -11.90 -0.82
N GLN A 14 8.49 -12.25 -2.09
CA GLN A 14 9.42 -13.15 -2.78
C GLN A 14 10.82 -12.52 -2.87
N GLU A 15 10.91 -11.25 -3.29
CA GLU A 15 12.18 -10.54 -3.40
C GLU A 15 12.86 -10.30 -2.04
N SER A 16 12.09 -10.09 -0.96
CA SER A 16 12.63 -9.92 0.39
C SER A 16 13.35 -11.19 0.90
N ARG A 17 13.04 -12.33 0.31
CA ARG A 17 13.71 -13.61 0.61
C ARG A 17 14.91 -13.92 -0.28
N CYS A 18 15.14 -13.09 -1.29
CA CYS A 18 16.22 -13.24 -2.28
C CYS A 18 17.20 -12.06 -2.21
N ASP A 19 16.94 -11.03 -3.02
CA ASP A 19 17.90 -9.94 -3.27
C ASP A 19 17.57 -8.64 -2.56
N LEU A 20 16.29 -8.42 -2.18
CA LEU A 20 15.89 -7.21 -1.47
C LEU A 20 16.41 -7.23 -0.03
N GLN A 21 17.35 -6.34 0.28
CA GLN A 21 17.92 -6.21 1.64
C GLN A 21 16.95 -5.49 2.58
N ALA A 22 15.75 -6.04 2.71
CA ALA A 22 14.70 -5.50 3.57
C ALA A 22 13.79 -6.61 4.08
N GLU A 23 13.28 -6.46 5.28
CA GLU A 23 12.31 -7.37 5.89
C GLU A 23 10.90 -6.80 5.74
N ILE A 24 9.94 -7.66 5.42
CA ILE A 24 8.52 -7.29 5.43
C ILE A 24 7.99 -7.44 6.86
N CYS A 25 7.89 -6.35 7.59
CA CYS A 25 7.43 -6.34 8.99
C CYS A 25 5.96 -6.71 9.11
N CYS A 26 5.10 -6.13 8.28
CA CYS A 26 3.66 -6.36 8.30
C CYS A 26 3.00 -5.94 6.99
N LEU A 27 1.79 -6.43 6.78
CA LEU A 27 0.87 -5.93 5.76
C LEU A 27 -0.30 -5.20 6.42
N VAL A 28 -0.62 -4.00 5.95
CA VAL A 28 -1.87 -3.33 6.31
C VAL A 28 -2.82 -3.35 5.12
N VAL A 29 -4.06 -3.77 5.35
CA VAL A 29 -5.14 -3.79 4.35
C VAL A 29 -6.33 -2.96 4.83
N ASN A 30 -7.07 -2.36 3.88
CA ASN A 30 -8.28 -1.59 4.20
C ASN A 30 -9.57 -2.31 3.81
N ASN A 31 -9.47 -3.48 3.20
CA ASN A 31 -10.60 -4.33 2.86
C ASN A 31 -10.42 -5.69 3.56
N PRO A 32 -11.27 -6.02 4.55
CA PRO A 32 -11.21 -7.32 5.22
C PRO A 32 -11.36 -8.47 4.24
N GLY A 33 -10.56 -9.53 4.41
CA GLY A 33 -10.64 -10.74 3.58
C GLY A 33 -10.14 -10.59 2.14
N CYS A 34 -9.47 -9.49 1.80
CA CYS A 34 -8.93 -9.30 0.45
C CYS A 34 -7.80 -10.29 0.12
N GLY A 35 -7.50 -10.45 -1.17
CA GLY A 35 -6.47 -11.39 -1.62
C GLY A 35 -5.09 -11.13 -1.02
N ALA A 36 -4.74 -9.87 -0.77
CA ALA A 36 -3.48 -9.51 -0.12
C ALA A 36 -3.39 -10.06 1.31
N GLN A 37 -4.49 -10.01 2.07
CA GLN A 37 -4.54 -10.57 3.44
C GLN A 37 -4.35 -12.08 3.43
N GLN A 38 -5.01 -12.79 2.52
CA GLN A 38 -4.86 -14.24 2.37
C GLN A 38 -3.42 -14.63 1.97
N LYS A 39 -2.77 -13.82 1.15
CA LYS A 39 -1.37 -14.02 0.77
C LYS A 39 -0.43 -13.79 1.96
N ALA A 40 -0.66 -12.77 2.78
CA ALA A 40 0.11 -12.54 4.00
C ALA A 40 0.04 -13.75 4.94
N GLU A 41 -1.15 -14.32 5.15
CA GLU A 41 -1.34 -15.53 5.94
C GLU A 41 -0.53 -16.71 5.39
N ARG A 42 -0.61 -16.97 4.07
CA ARG A 42 0.15 -18.05 3.43
C ARG A 42 1.66 -17.88 3.55
N HIS A 43 2.15 -16.65 3.57
CA HIS A 43 3.58 -16.34 3.70
C HIS A 43 4.05 -16.16 5.15
N GLY A 44 3.16 -16.28 6.14
CA GLY A 44 3.48 -16.11 7.55
C GLY A 44 3.79 -14.66 7.94
N ILE A 45 3.25 -13.69 7.20
CA ILE A 45 3.42 -12.26 7.47
C ILE A 45 2.23 -11.74 8.25
N ALA A 46 2.48 -11.05 9.36
CA ALA A 46 1.45 -10.41 10.15
C ALA A 46 0.65 -9.42 9.31
N SER A 47 -0.68 -9.48 9.40
CA SER A 47 -1.55 -8.53 8.71
C SER A 47 -2.45 -7.79 9.69
N VAL A 48 -2.65 -6.51 9.44
CA VAL A 48 -3.55 -5.63 10.20
C VAL A 48 -4.63 -5.12 9.25
N VAL A 49 -5.89 -5.21 9.68
CA VAL A 49 -7.03 -4.68 8.94
C VAL A 49 -7.40 -3.33 9.54
N LEU A 50 -7.30 -2.26 8.75
CA LEU A 50 -7.80 -0.94 9.06
C LEU A 50 -8.91 -0.62 8.07
N ASN A 51 -10.12 -1.09 8.37
CA ASN A 51 -11.26 -0.94 7.48
C ASN A 51 -11.63 0.55 7.32
N HIS A 52 -11.35 1.09 6.15
CA HIS A 52 -11.54 2.52 5.87
C HIS A 52 -12.97 3.04 6.09
N ARG A 53 -13.98 2.14 6.11
CA ARG A 53 -15.37 2.51 6.35
C ARG A 53 -15.68 2.81 7.83
N GLU A 54 -14.77 2.45 8.73
CA GLU A 54 -14.89 2.64 10.18
C GLU A 54 -14.29 3.97 10.65
N TYR A 55 -13.65 4.72 9.74
CA TYR A 55 -13.03 6.01 10.02
C TYR A 55 -13.87 7.17 9.48
N ALA A 56 -14.02 8.22 10.29
CA ALA A 56 -14.81 9.39 9.94
C ALA A 56 -14.16 10.24 8.83
N SER A 57 -12.82 10.20 8.75
CA SER A 57 -12.04 10.97 7.77
C SER A 57 -10.85 10.18 7.24
N ARG A 58 -10.24 10.67 6.15
CA ARG A 58 -8.97 10.12 5.64
C ARG A 58 -7.84 10.34 6.63
N GLU A 59 -7.85 11.47 7.30
CA GLU A 59 -6.88 11.84 8.31
C GLU A 59 -6.93 10.88 9.51
N ASP A 60 -8.11 10.43 9.91
CA ASP A 60 -8.25 9.45 11.00
C ASP A 60 -7.70 8.08 10.59
N LEU A 61 -7.97 7.65 9.37
CA LEU A 61 -7.35 6.44 8.81
C LEU A 61 -5.82 6.57 8.75
N ASP A 62 -5.31 7.71 8.28
CA ASP A 62 -3.87 7.94 8.19
C ASP A 62 -3.19 7.97 9.56
N ARG A 63 -3.85 8.52 10.60
CA ARG A 63 -3.35 8.43 11.99
C ARG A 63 -3.24 6.98 12.46
N ALA A 64 -4.27 6.18 12.19
CA ALA A 64 -4.25 4.75 12.53
C ALA A 64 -3.15 3.99 11.76
N LEU A 65 -2.93 4.31 10.48
CA LEU A 65 -1.82 3.78 9.68
C LEU A 65 -0.47 4.14 10.29
N ILE A 66 -0.25 5.41 10.64
CA ILE A 66 1.00 5.90 11.24
C ILE A 66 1.27 5.18 12.57
N GLU A 67 0.26 5.08 13.43
CA GLU A 67 0.39 4.40 14.72
C GLU A 67 0.75 2.92 14.53
N THR A 68 0.05 2.23 13.63
CA THR A 68 0.32 0.83 13.29
C THR A 68 1.74 0.65 12.78
N PHE A 69 2.18 1.45 11.82
CA PHE A 69 3.53 1.33 11.26
C PHE A 69 4.61 1.61 12.30
N ARG A 70 4.42 2.63 13.14
CA ARG A 70 5.38 2.96 14.21
C ARG A 70 5.46 1.86 15.26
N SER A 71 4.34 1.28 15.67
CA SER A 71 4.31 0.18 16.65
C SER A 71 4.98 -1.10 16.13
N GLN A 72 5.03 -1.28 14.82
CA GLN A 72 5.70 -2.41 14.17
C GLN A 72 7.16 -2.11 13.78
N GLY A 73 7.67 -0.93 14.10
CA GLY A 73 9.05 -0.54 13.76
C GLY A 73 9.28 -0.35 12.25
N VAL A 74 8.25 -0.01 11.49
CA VAL A 74 8.34 0.17 10.03
C VAL A 74 9.16 1.41 9.70
N GLU A 75 10.17 1.26 8.86
CA GLU A 75 11.01 2.34 8.36
C GLU A 75 10.56 2.87 7.01
N VAL A 76 10.09 1.98 6.12
CA VAL A 76 9.63 2.30 4.76
C VAL A 76 8.25 1.73 4.54
N VAL A 77 7.36 2.52 3.96
CA VAL A 77 6.00 2.11 3.60
C VAL A 77 5.87 1.98 2.09
N VAL A 78 5.44 0.81 1.61
CA VAL A 78 5.16 0.56 0.20
C VAL A 78 3.65 0.45 -0.03
N MET A 79 3.13 1.29 -0.92
CA MET A 79 1.73 1.26 -1.36
C MET A 79 1.59 0.26 -2.52
N ALA A 80 1.46 -1.02 -2.18
CA ALA A 80 1.38 -2.13 -3.13
C ALA A 80 -0.07 -2.37 -3.61
N GLY A 81 -0.61 -1.45 -4.39
CA GLY A 81 -2.00 -1.46 -4.81
C GLY A 81 -2.96 -0.90 -3.76
N TRP A 82 -2.56 0.12 -3.05
CA TRP A 82 -3.42 0.87 -2.14
C TRP A 82 -4.36 1.79 -2.92
N MET A 83 -5.67 1.62 -2.74
CA MET A 83 -6.72 2.29 -3.53
C MET A 83 -7.37 3.49 -2.80
N ARG A 84 -6.70 4.03 -1.79
CA ARG A 84 -7.17 5.21 -1.07
C ARG A 84 -6.18 6.35 -1.23
N ILE A 85 -6.69 7.57 -1.28
CA ILE A 85 -5.85 8.77 -1.25
C ILE A 85 -5.32 8.93 0.17
N VAL A 86 -4.01 9.00 0.31
CA VAL A 86 -3.33 9.36 1.56
C VAL A 86 -3.30 10.88 1.73
N THR A 87 -3.27 11.34 2.97
CA THR A 87 -3.20 12.76 3.29
C THR A 87 -1.75 13.21 3.56
N PRO A 88 -1.50 14.52 3.65
CA PRO A 88 -0.18 15.02 4.06
C PRO A 88 0.32 14.43 5.39
N LEU A 89 -0.58 14.03 6.31
CA LEU A 89 -0.19 13.40 7.57
C LEU A 89 0.67 12.15 7.38
N LEU A 90 0.23 11.22 6.53
CA LEU A 90 1.01 10.01 6.25
C LEU A 90 2.28 10.32 5.47
N ILE A 91 2.18 11.23 4.49
CA ILE A 91 3.33 11.65 3.66
C ILE A 91 4.44 12.25 4.54
N ASP A 92 4.09 13.16 5.43
CA ASP A 92 5.03 13.83 6.32
C ASP A 92 5.63 12.87 7.35
N ALA A 93 4.80 11.95 7.89
CA ALA A 93 5.26 10.94 8.85
C ALA A 93 6.31 9.98 8.26
N PHE A 94 6.24 9.72 6.96
CA PHE A 94 7.16 8.85 6.21
C PHE A 94 7.82 9.60 5.05
N GLN A 95 8.23 10.84 5.26
CA GLN A 95 8.88 11.66 4.27
C GLN A 95 10.10 10.94 3.66
N ASN A 96 10.13 10.86 2.32
CA ASN A 96 11.13 10.12 1.53
C ASN A 96 11.19 8.60 1.80
N ARG A 97 10.19 8.06 2.50
CA ARG A 97 10.10 6.64 2.86
C ARG A 97 8.71 6.04 2.56
N LEU A 98 7.93 6.73 1.75
CA LEU A 98 6.62 6.28 1.25
C LEU A 98 6.73 6.08 -0.26
N ILE A 99 6.59 4.82 -0.71
CA ILE A 99 6.76 4.42 -2.11
C ILE A 99 5.42 3.99 -2.68
N ASN A 100 5.09 4.48 -3.87
CA ASN A 100 3.91 4.07 -4.63
C ASN A 100 4.26 3.72 -6.07
N ILE A 101 3.57 2.74 -6.63
CA ILE A 101 3.62 2.40 -8.06
C ILE A 101 2.33 2.88 -8.71
N HIS A 102 2.46 3.73 -9.72
CA HIS A 102 1.33 4.21 -10.52
C HIS A 102 1.49 3.77 -11.98
N PRO A 103 0.46 3.16 -12.59
CA PRO A 103 0.57 2.58 -13.94
C PRO A 103 0.43 3.65 -15.03
N SER A 104 1.25 4.70 -14.99
CA SER A 104 1.26 5.76 -16.00
C SER A 104 2.61 6.46 -16.08
N ILE A 105 2.76 7.28 -17.12
CA ILE A 105 3.92 8.18 -17.26
C ILE A 105 3.62 9.48 -16.52
N LEU A 106 3.76 9.47 -15.20
CA LEU A 106 3.55 10.66 -14.37
C LEU A 106 4.40 11.84 -14.87
N PRO A 107 3.86 13.06 -14.84
CA PRO A 107 2.59 13.53 -14.25
C PRO A 107 1.35 13.30 -15.12
N SER A 108 1.46 12.61 -16.26
CA SER A 108 0.34 12.31 -17.15
C SER A 108 -0.49 11.13 -16.65
N PHE A 109 -1.78 11.11 -17.00
CA PHE A 109 -2.71 10.00 -16.71
C PHE A 109 -2.83 9.67 -15.22
N ARG A 110 -3.04 10.69 -14.40
CA ARG A 110 -3.24 10.55 -12.96
C ARG A 110 -4.60 9.94 -12.62
N GLY A 111 -4.71 9.40 -11.40
CA GLY A 111 -5.97 8.93 -10.83
C GLY A 111 -6.43 7.60 -11.37
N MET A 112 -7.76 7.44 -11.46
CA MET A 112 -8.39 6.18 -11.84
C MET A 112 -8.23 5.90 -13.33
N ASP A 113 -8.18 4.60 -13.68
CA ASP A 113 -8.12 4.11 -15.06
C ASP A 113 -6.98 4.74 -15.89
N ALA A 114 -5.80 4.86 -15.28
CA ALA A 114 -4.62 5.45 -15.92
C ALA A 114 -4.25 4.75 -17.25
N VAL A 115 -4.36 3.44 -17.30
CA VAL A 115 -4.12 2.64 -18.52
C VAL A 115 -5.15 2.99 -19.61
N GLY A 116 -6.43 3.04 -19.27
CA GLY A 116 -7.47 3.44 -20.22
C GLY A 116 -7.31 4.89 -20.72
N GLN A 117 -6.88 5.80 -19.83
CA GLN A 117 -6.55 7.18 -20.24
C GLN A 117 -5.41 7.20 -21.26
N ALA A 118 -4.34 6.44 -21.03
CA ALA A 118 -3.20 6.34 -21.92
C ALA A 118 -3.60 5.76 -23.29
N LEU A 119 -4.36 4.67 -23.30
CA LEU A 119 -4.87 4.06 -24.53
C LEU A 119 -5.75 5.01 -25.33
N ARG A 120 -6.66 5.76 -24.70
CA ARG A 120 -7.49 6.76 -25.39
C ARG A 120 -6.67 7.92 -25.94
N ALA A 121 -5.53 8.23 -25.34
CA ALA A 121 -4.59 9.24 -25.82
C ALA A 121 -3.63 8.72 -26.91
N GLY A 122 -3.69 7.44 -27.22
CA GLY A 122 -2.83 6.84 -28.25
C GLY A 122 -1.38 6.60 -27.81
N VAL A 123 -1.20 6.43 -26.52
CA VAL A 123 0.14 6.23 -25.92
C VAL A 123 0.28 4.81 -25.43
#